data_94ad687a95ef09ec7edda12e99726b41
#
_entry.id   94ad687a95ef09ec7edda12e99726b41
#
_cell.length_a   1.000
_cell.length_b   1.000
_cell.length_c   1.000
_cell.angle_alpha   90.00
_cell.angle_beta   90.00
_cell.angle_gamma   90.00
#
_symmetry.space_group_name_H-M   'P 1'
#
loop_
_entity.id
_entity.type
_entity.pdbx_description
1 polymer ?
#
loop_
_entity_poly.entity_id
_entity_poly.type
_entity_poly.pdbx_seq_one_letter_code
_entity_poly.pdbx_strand_id
1 'polypeptide(L)'
;MEKLDLEAIRRRIDKIDAQLVAALEERMEAVLEVAAYKKQQGLPVLDAAREAQVLSKACMRLQHKEYAPAVTAMMTTIMEQSKALEHVLLAEPRVLPQEEVMEVGCFGMPGSYSHQALERYFAGQHINRHHYALFEDVVQAVKNGEIKYGVLPIENSSTGGITEVYDLLRHHDCSIVGEQCVKIEHNLLGVQGAKLEDVTTVYSHPQGFAQSKEFFHQYPQMELVPYFSTSKSAETVREKQDKHLAAVAGKQAAEMYGLQILAANINYNSNNYTRFIVISNEAEQAPNANKITVVVAVKHEPGSLYRTLGHFYHSGLNMMNLESRQRMPVMYFLMRLKLKLWQHLMSGL
;
A
#
# COMPACT_ATOMS: atom_id res chain seq x y z
N MET A 1 -18.67 51.16 3.60
CA MET A 1 -18.19 49.77 3.44
C MET A 1 -16.82 49.86 2.81
N GLU A 2 -15.78 49.53 3.56
CA GLU A 2 -14.44 49.42 3.01
C GLU A 2 -14.42 48.36 1.90
N LYS A 3 -13.82 48.74 0.76
CA LYS A 3 -13.74 47.86 -0.39
C LYS A 3 -12.77 46.72 -0.05
N LEU A 4 -13.30 45.52 0.16
CA LEU A 4 -12.48 44.34 0.44
C LEU A 4 -11.52 44.08 -0.75
N ASP A 5 -10.21 44.13 -0.50
CA ASP A 5 -9.19 43.79 -1.48
C ASP A 5 -8.88 42.28 -1.39
N LEU A 6 -9.39 41.50 -2.35
CA LEU A 6 -9.22 40.05 -2.40
C LEU A 6 -7.73 39.66 -2.48
N GLU A 7 -6.93 40.40 -3.23
CA GLU A 7 -5.50 40.11 -3.40
C GLU A 7 -4.73 40.36 -2.09
N ALA A 8 -5.07 41.40 -1.35
CA ALA A 8 -4.47 41.61 -0.03
C ALA A 8 -4.84 40.49 0.97
N ILE A 9 -6.10 40.03 0.90
CA ILE A 9 -6.57 38.92 1.74
C ILE A 9 -5.82 37.63 1.39
N ARG A 10 -5.67 37.31 0.10
CA ARG A 10 -4.92 36.11 -0.36
C ARG A 10 -3.46 36.16 0.10
N ARG A 11 -2.76 37.26 -0.12
CA ARG A 11 -1.37 37.42 0.37
C ARG A 11 -1.25 37.24 1.89
N ARG A 12 -2.27 37.66 2.65
CA ARG A 12 -2.29 37.43 4.10
C ARG A 12 -2.48 35.94 4.43
N ILE A 13 -3.31 35.24 3.68
CA ILE A 13 -3.51 33.76 3.83
C ILE A 13 -2.19 33.06 3.51
N ASP A 14 -1.57 33.34 2.38
CA ASP A 14 -0.31 32.72 1.96
C ASP A 14 0.79 32.87 3.03
N LYS A 15 0.86 34.05 3.66
CA LYS A 15 1.81 34.29 4.76
C LYS A 15 1.50 33.43 6.00
N ILE A 16 0.22 33.26 6.32
CA ILE A 16 -0.21 32.43 7.46
C ILE A 16 0.07 30.95 7.14
N ASP A 17 -0.21 30.51 5.93
CA ASP A 17 0.05 29.12 5.49
C ASP A 17 1.54 28.80 5.56
N ALA A 18 2.41 29.70 5.14
CA ALA A 18 3.86 29.53 5.30
C ALA A 18 4.27 29.38 6.77
N GLN A 19 3.66 30.12 7.69
CA GLN A 19 3.90 29.98 9.13
C GLN A 19 3.38 28.65 9.68
N LEU A 20 2.24 28.16 9.19
CA LEU A 20 1.68 26.87 9.59
C LEU A 20 2.59 25.73 9.12
N VAL A 21 3.12 25.79 7.89
CA VAL A 21 4.05 24.77 7.38
C VAL A 21 5.33 24.75 8.22
N ALA A 22 5.96 25.90 8.47
CA ALA A 22 7.16 25.98 9.29
C ALA A 22 6.95 25.46 10.72
N ALA A 23 5.83 25.81 11.35
CA ALA A 23 5.49 25.32 12.68
C ALA A 23 5.18 23.81 12.69
N LEU A 24 4.64 23.26 11.60
CA LEU A 24 4.44 21.82 11.45
C LEU A 24 5.76 21.08 11.29
N GLU A 25 6.69 21.59 10.49
CA GLU A 25 8.04 21.02 10.33
C GLU A 25 8.77 20.96 11.68
N GLU A 26 8.85 22.09 12.41
CA GLU A 26 9.45 22.15 13.76
C GLU A 26 8.80 21.15 14.72
N ARG A 27 7.46 21.03 14.64
CA ARG A 27 6.74 20.05 15.45
C ARG A 27 7.09 18.60 15.08
N MET A 28 7.28 18.29 13.81
CA MET A 28 7.67 16.95 13.36
C MET A 28 9.10 16.61 13.79
N GLU A 29 10.02 17.57 13.76
CA GLU A 29 11.38 17.39 14.32
C GLU A 29 11.33 17.05 15.82
N ALA A 30 10.53 17.78 16.60
CA ALA A 30 10.36 17.46 18.01
C ALA A 30 9.71 16.07 18.24
N VAL A 31 8.85 15.60 17.33
CA VAL A 31 8.30 14.24 17.38
C VAL A 31 9.39 13.18 17.16
N LEU A 32 10.36 13.44 16.29
CA LEU A 32 11.49 12.54 16.10
C LEU A 32 12.35 12.40 17.37
N GLU A 33 12.56 13.50 18.10
CA GLU A 33 13.25 13.48 19.40
C GLU A 33 12.48 12.68 20.45
N VAL A 34 11.15 12.86 20.50
CA VAL A 34 10.26 12.06 21.38
C VAL A 34 10.32 10.58 21.00
N ALA A 35 10.33 10.23 19.72
CA ALA A 35 10.48 8.85 19.26
C ALA A 35 11.80 8.25 19.70
N ALA A 36 12.91 8.97 19.55
CA ALA A 36 14.23 8.53 20.01
C ALA A 36 14.25 8.29 21.53
N TYR A 37 13.66 9.18 22.32
CA TYR A 37 13.54 9.03 23.77
C TYR A 37 12.70 7.80 24.14
N LYS A 38 11.52 7.62 23.51
CA LYS A 38 10.66 6.45 23.74
C LYS A 38 11.40 5.15 23.44
N LYS A 39 12.17 5.12 22.34
CA LYS A 39 13.00 3.97 21.96
C LYS A 39 14.02 3.61 23.06
N GLN A 40 14.72 4.60 23.60
CA GLN A 40 15.71 4.38 24.66
C GLN A 40 15.07 3.88 25.96
N GLN A 41 13.83 4.28 26.24
CA GLN A 41 13.13 3.94 27.49
C GLN A 41 12.17 2.75 27.35
N GLY A 42 12.04 2.15 26.13
CA GLY A 42 11.08 1.06 25.89
C GLY A 42 9.62 1.47 26.05
N LEU A 43 9.28 2.75 25.81
CA LEU A 43 7.93 3.28 26.01
C LEU A 43 7.08 3.11 24.73
N PRO A 44 5.75 2.88 24.89
CA PRO A 44 4.85 2.74 23.73
C PRO A 44 4.69 4.06 22.97
N VAL A 45 4.41 3.97 21.67
CA VAL A 45 4.11 5.14 20.83
C VAL A 45 2.86 5.86 21.32
N LEU A 46 1.80 5.09 21.63
CA LEU A 46 0.52 5.64 22.04
C LEU A 46 0.55 6.12 23.49
N ASP A 47 0.18 7.38 23.67
CA ASP A 47 -0.15 8.00 24.96
C ASP A 47 -1.50 8.73 24.84
N ALA A 48 -2.58 8.00 25.10
CA ALA A 48 -3.95 8.51 24.99
C ALA A 48 -4.20 9.69 25.94
N ALA A 49 -3.59 9.69 27.11
CA ALA A 49 -3.74 10.79 28.07
C ALA A 49 -3.07 12.08 27.53
N ARG A 50 -1.91 11.93 26.92
CA ARG A 50 -1.20 13.04 26.27
C ARG A 50 -1.96 13.57 25.06
N GLU A 51 -2.53 12.71 24.23
CA GLU A 51 -3.35 13.12 23.08
C GLU A 51 -4.57 13.95 23.51
N ALA A 52 -5.29 13.49 24.54
CA ALA A 52 -6.42 14.25 25.10
C ALA A 52 -5.99 15.61 25.64
N GLN A 53 -4.83 15.69 26.32
CA GLN A 53 -4.28 16.97 26.78
C GLN A 53 -3.92 17.92 25.64
N VAL A 54 -3.35 17.42 24.55
CA VAL A 54 -3.00 18.22 23.36
C VAL A 54 -4.23 18.83 22.76
N LEU A 55 -5.30 18.04 22.55
CA LEU A 55 -6.58 18.54 22.01
C LEU A 55 -7.22 19.57 22.94
N SER A 56 -7.28 19.28 24.22
CA SER A 56 -7.83 20.21 25.23
C SER A 56 -7.09 21.54 25.24
N LYS A 57 -5.74 21.49 25.27
CA LYS A 57 -4.91 22.71 25.24
C LYS A 57 -5.07 23.50 23.94
N ALA A 58 -5.19 22.83 22.79
CA ALA A 58 -5.42 23.50 21.53
C ALA A 58 -6.75 24.26 21.52
N CYS A 59 -7.83 23.62 21.99
CA CYS A 59 -9.15 24.27 22.08
C CYS A 59 -9.19 25.41 23.13
N MET A 60 -8.45 25.27 24.24
CA MET A 60 -8.38 26.36 25.24
C MET A 60 -7.67 27.60 24.73
N ARG A 61 -6.70 27.48 23.82
CA ARG A 61 -5.97 28.62 23.21
C ARG A 61 -6.80 29.41 22.20
N LEU A 62 -7.93 28.88 21.74
CA LEU A 62 -8.79 29.57 20.80
C LEU A 62 -9.45 30.80 21.41
N GLN A 63 -9.32 31.95 20.74
CA GLN A 63 -10.08 33.17 21.03
C GLN A 63 -11.52 33.02 20.51
N HIS A 64 -11.68 32.41 19.33
CA HIS A 64 -12.96 32.17 18.66
C HIS A 64 -13.34 30.68 18.82
N LYS A 65 -14.26 30.41 19.73
CA LYS A 65 -14.67 29.04 20.10
C LYS A 65 -15.37 28.28 18.97
N GLU A 66 -15.98 29.01 18.04
CA GLU A 66 -16.63 28.45 16.84
C GLU A 66 -15.65 27.66 15.93
N TYR A 67 -14.35 27.93 16.03
CA TYR A 67 -13.32 27.19 15.27
C TYR A 67 -12.86 25.88 15.95
N ALA A 68 -13.38 25.55 17.12
CA ALA A 68 -12.97 24.37 17.88
C ALA A 68 -13.11 23.05 17.08
N PRO A 69 -14.19 22.80 16.31
CA PRO A 69 -14.29 21.58 15.50
C PRO A 69 -13.17 21.47 14.44
N ALA A 70 -12.86 22.57 13.75
CA ALA A 70 -11.82 22.61 12.73
C ALA A 70 -10.42 22.38 13.33
N VAL A 71 -10.12 23.03 14.46
CA VAL A 71 -8.84 22.87 15.18
C VAL A 71 -8.71 21.46 15.74
N THR A 72 -9.78 20.87 16.25
CA THR A 72 -9.76 19.48 16.74
C THR A 72 -9.45 18.52 15.59
N ALA A 73 -10.10 18.63 14.44
CA ALA A 73 -9.87 17.79 13.28
C ALA A 73 -8.42 17.91 12.77
N MET A 74 -7.92 19.14 12.64
CA MET A 74 -6.54 19.41 12.23
C MET A 74 -5.52 18.79 13.20
N MET A 75 -5.67 19.03 14.51
CA MET A 75 -4.76 18.50 15.52
C MET A 75 -4.79 16.98 15.61
N THR A 76 -5.96 16.36 15.42
CA THR A 76 -6.08 14.90 15.32
C THR A 76 -5.29 14.35 14.15
N THR A 77 -5.43 14.95 12.96
CA THR A 77 -4.67 14.54 11.76
C THR A 77 -3.15 14.71 11.98
N ILE A 78 -2.73 15.83 12.55
CA ILE A 78 -1.30 16.06 12.85
C ILE A 78 -0.77 15.01 13.83
N MET A 79 -1.51 14.61 14.84
CA MET A 79 -1.11 13.57 15.78
C MET A 79 -1.07 12.18 15.14
N GLU A 80 -2.00 11.87 14.23
CA GLU A 80 -1.97 10.63 13.45
C GLU A 80 -0.74 10.54 12.56
N GLN A 81 -0.37 11.62 11.86
CA GLN A 81 0.86 11.67 11.05
C GLN A 81 2.11 11.58 11.92
N SER A 82 2.12 12.20 13.10
CA SER A 82 3.22 12.10 14.08
C SER A 82 3.42 10.64 14.55
N LYS A 83 2.34 9.94 14.87
CA LYS A 83 2.40 8.52 15.25
C LYS A 83 2.92 7.64 14.11
N ALA A 84 2.49 7.91 12.89
CA ALA A 84 2.98 7.19 11.71
C ALA A 84 4.50 7.36 11.55
N LEU A 85 5.02 8.58 11.76
CA LEU A 85 6.46 8.86 11.73
C LEU A 85 7.20 8.19 12.88
N GLU A 86 6.67 8.23 14.11
CA GLU A 86 7.22 7.53 15.27
C GLU A 86 7.29 6.02 15.01
N HIS A 87 6.24 5.42 14.43
CA HIS A 87 6.21 3.99 14.11
C HIS A 87 7.29 3.58 13.11
N VAL A 88 7.58 4.42 12.11
CA VAL A 88 8.65 4.15 11.14
C VAL A 88 10.03 4.13 11.83
N LEU A 89 10.26 5.01 12.81
CA LEU A 89 11.53 5.12 13.52
C LEU A 89 11.68 4.08 14.65
N LEU A 90 10.57 3.72 15.29
CA LEU A 90 10.53 2.73 16.37
C LEU A 90 10.39 1.31 15.83
N ALA A 91 9.99 1.14 14.55
CA ALA A 91 10.11 -0.14 13.90
C ALA A 91 11.58 -0.54 13.95
N GLU A 92 11.94 -1.27 14.99
CA GLU A 92 13.18 -2.03 14.94
C GLU A 92 13.11 -2.87 13.68
N PRO A 93 14.17 -2.91 12.86
CA PRO A 93 14.30 -3.99 11.91
C PRO A 93 14.11 -5.24 12.78
N ARG A 94 13.11 -6.05 12.45
CA ARG A 94 12.83 -7.31 13.14
C ARG A 94 14.11 -8.11 13.02
N VAL A 95 14.99 -7.99 14.01
CA VAL A 95 16.23 -8.78 14.10
C VAL A 95 15.75 -10.17 14.44
N LEU A 96 15.43 -10.92 13.39
CA LEU A 96 15.33 -12.36 13.50
C LEU A 96 16.71 -12.87 13.92
N PRO A 97 16.78 -13.94 14.73
CA PRO A 97 18.04 -14.59 15.05
C PRO A 97 18.83 -14.74 13.76
N GLN A 98 20.10 -14.35 13.75
CA GLN A 98 20.97 -14.22 12.57
C GLN A 98 21.25 -15.54 11.81
N GLU A 99 20.58 -16.64 12.15
CA GLU A 99 20.90 -17.99 11.66
C GLU A 99 19.81 -18.62 10.77
N GLU A 100 18.62 -18.05 10.67
CA GLU A 100 17.57 -18.69 9.84
C GLU A 100 17.19 -17.80 8.66
N VAL A 101 17.64 -18.24 7.45
CA VAL A 101 17.23 -17.63 6.19
C VAL A 101 15.77 -17.98 5.94
N MET A 102 14.90 -16.97 5.86
CA MET A 102 13.49 -17.21 5.61
C MET A 102 13.21 -17.47 4.13
N GLU A 103 12.48 -18.54 3.86
CA GLU A 103 11.94 -18.80 2.53
C GLU A 103 10.67 -17.95 2.33
N VAL A 104 10.70 -17.04 1.34
CA VAL A 104 9.58 -16.16 1.02
C VAL A 104 9.31 -16.20 -0.48
N GLY A 105 8.04 -16.09 -0.88
CA GLY A 105 7.68 -16.19 -2.27
C GLY A 105 6.71 -15.12 -2.73
N CYS A 106 6.69 -14.84 -4.03
CA CYS A 106 5.70 -13.96 -4.61
C CYS A 106 5.27 -14.43 -6.01
N PHE A 107 4.10 -13.96 -6.42
CA PHE A 107 3.63 -14.11 -7.80
C PHE A 107 4.49 -13.31 -8.77
N GLY A 108 4.76 -13.86 -9.94
CA GLY A 108 5.44 -13.17 -11.04
C GLY A 108 6.95 -13.37 -11.04
N MET A 109 7.60 -12.72 -11.96
CA MET A 109 9.04 -12.84 -12.21
C MET A 109 9.84 -11.82 -11.38
N PRO A 110 11.16 -12.00 -11.24
CA PRO A 110 12.05 -10.95 -10.74
C PRO A 110 11.80 -9.60 -11.46
N GLY A 111 11.85 -8.50 -10.71
CA GLY A 111 11.56 -7.16 -11.25
C GLY A 111 10.06 -6.83 -11.41
N SER A 112 9.14 -7.75 -11.06
CA SER A 112 7.70 -7.46 -11.03
C SER A 112 7.33 -6.57 -9.84
N TYR A 113 6.12 -5.99 -9.87
CA TYR A 113 5.60 -5.21 -8.73
C TYR A 113 5.38 -6.07 -7.48
N SER A 114 5.08 -7.36 -7.64
CA SER A 114 5.02 -8.31 -6.51
C SER A 114 6.39 -8.54 -5.89
N HIS A 115 7.43 -8.68 -6.72
CA HIS A 115 8.81 -8.73 -6.24
C HIS A 115 9.19 -7.44 -5.49
N GLN A 116 8.81 -6.27 -6.01
CA GLN A 116 9.03 -4.99 -5.33
C GLN A 116 8.31 -4.91 -3.98
N ALA A 117 7.09 -5.45 -3.89
CA ALA A 117 6.35 -5.52 -2.64
C ALA A 117 7.06 -6.43 -1.63
N LEU A 118 7.55 -7.59 -2.08
CA LEU A 118 8.32 -8.53 -1.27
C LEU A 118 9.59 -7.87 -0.72
N GLU A 119 10.40 -7.26 -1.59
CA GLU A 119 11.65 -6.58 -1.19
C GLU A 119 11.41 -5.46 -0.16
N ARG A 120 10.34 -4.68 -0.33
CA ARG A 120 10.01 -3.60 0.60
C ARG A 120 9.51 -4.11 1.94
N TYR A 121 8.69 -5.17 1.94
CA TYR A 121 8.12 -5.70 3.17
C TYR A 121 9.19 -6.40 4.03
N PHE A 122 10.09 -7.15 3.40
CA PHE A 122 11.16 -7.89 4.08
C PHE A 122 12.51 -7.15 4.07
N ALA A 123 12.51 -5.83 3.84
CA ALA A 123 13.73 -5.03 3.83
C ALA A 123 14.54 -5.22 5.13
N GLY A 124 15.85 -5.49 4.98
CA GLY A 124 16.75 -5.73 6.11
C GLY A 124 16.68 -7.14 6.74
N GLN A 125 15.91 -8.05 6.17
CA GLN A 125 15.83 -9.44 6.62
C GLN A 125 16.62 -10.38 5.69
N HIS A 126 17.14 -11.48 6.23
CA HIS A 126 17.79 -12.53 5.45
C HIS A 126 16.74 -13.45 4.85
N ILE A 127 16.52 -13.34 3.54
CA ILE A 127 15.47 -14.07 2.82
C ILE A 127 15.98 -14.76 1.56
N ASN A 128 15.49 -15.97 1.30
CA ASN A 128 15.52 -16.63 0.00
C ASN A 128 14.21 -16.34 -0.74
N ARG A 129 14.32 -15.97 -2.00
CA ARG A 129 13.20 -15.49 -2.82
C ARG A 129 12.75 -16.53 -3.82
N HIS A 130 11.47 -16.85 -3.79
CA HIS A 130 10.83 -17.76 -4.74
C HIS A 130 9.83 -16.99 -5.62
N HIS A 131 9.77 -17.34 -6.90
CA HIS A 131 8.89 -16.72 -7.86
C HIS A 131 7.98 -17.77 -8.46
N TYR A 132 6.67 -17.51 -8.45
CA TYR A 132 5.64 -18.44 -8.89
C TYR A 132 4.86 -17.86 -10.07
N ALA A 133 4.45 -18.74 -10.99
CA ALA A 133 3.73 -18.32 -12.19
C ALA A 133 2.24 -18.01 -11.92
N LEU A 134 1.64 -18.68 -10.93
CA LEU A 134 0.23 -18.55 -10.57
C LEU A 134 0.09 -18.09 -9.11
N PHE A 135 -1.00 -17.41 -8.80
CA PHE A 135 -1.34 -17.04 -7.41
C PHE A 135 -1.56 -18.28 -6.54
N GLU A 136 -2.17 -19.31 -7.12
CA GLU A 136 -2.41 -20.58 -6.43
C GLU A 136 -1.11 -21.26 -6.01
N ASP A 137 -0.07 -21.23 -6.85
CA ASP A 137 1.24 -21.84 -6.52
C ASP A 137 1.85 -21.17 -5.27
N VAL A 138 1.71 -19.84 -5.11
CA VAL A 138 2.18 -19.12 -3.92
C VAL A 138 1.43 -19.61 -2.68
N VAL A 139 0.11 -19.75 -2.78
CA VAL A 139 -0.73 -20.23 -1.66
C VAL A 139 -0.38 -21.66 -1.29
N GLN A 140 -0.22 -22.55 -2.28
CA GLN A 140 0.16 -23.94 -2.06
C GLN A 140 1.53 -24.05 -1.41
N ALA A 141 2.51 -23.29 -1.87
CA ALA A 141 3.86 -23.29 -1.29
C ALA A 141 3.85 -22.85 0.18
N VAL A 142 3.00 -21.85 0.56
CA VAL A 142 2.78 -21.47 1.96
C VAL A 142 2.13 -22.62 2.74
N LYS A 143 1.10 -23.24 2.18
CA LYS A 143 0.39 -24.37 2.82
C LYS A 143 1.26 -25.58 3.05
N ASN A 144 2.14 -25.89 2.10
CA ASN A 144 3.07 -27.00 2.17
C ASN A 144 4.29 -26.71 3.07
N GLY A 145 4.46 -25.47 3.53
CA GLY A 145 5.63 -25.07 4.31
C GLY A 145 6.92 -24.93 3.49
N GLU A 146 6.82 -24.88 2.15
CA GLU A 146 7.95 -24.65 1.25
C GLU A 146 8.46 -23.20 1.38
N ILE A 147 7.56 -22.26 1.61
CA ILE A 147 7.84 -20.88 1.95
C ILE A 147 7.06 -20.49 3.22
N LYS A 148 7.69 -19.68 4.06
CA LYS A 148 7.06 -19.18 5.28
C LYS A 148 6.02 -18.11 4.98
N TYR A 149 6.32 -17.22 4.03
CA TYR A 149 5.45 -16.11 3.63
C TYR A 149 5.26 -16.05 2.13
N GLY A 150 4.03 -15.78 1.71
CA GLY A 150 3.66 -15.52 0.33
C GLY A 150 3.18 -14.08 0.12
N VAL A 151 3.60 -13.43 -0.96
CA VAL A 151 3.18 -12.06 -1.31
C VAL A 151 2.28 -12.10 -2.54
N LEU A 152 1.05 -11.62 -2.39
CA LEU A 152 0.00 -11.63 -3.42
C LEU A 152 -0.62 -10.24 -3.58
N PRO A 153 -0.90 -9.78 -4.83
CA PRO A 153 -1.67 -8.56 -5.06
C PRO A 153 -3.15 -8.83 -4.74
N ILE A 154 -3.79 -7.96 -3.97
CA ILE A 154 -5.21 -8.15 -3.62
C ILE A 154 -6.12 -7.07 -4.23
N GLU A 155 -5.59 -5.89 -4.48
CA GLU A 155 -6.37 -4.75 -4.95
C GLU A 155 -5.47 -3.77 -5.71
N ASN A 156 -5.98 -3.21 -6.80
CA ASN A 156 -5.34 -2.10 -7.49
C ASN A 156 -6.31 -0.91 -7.56
N SER A 157 -5.82 0.30 -7.32
CA SER A 157 -6.64 1.52 -7.26
C SER A 157 -7.35 1.88 -8.56
N SER A 158 -6.87 1.36 -9.72
CA SER A 158 -7.45 1.62 -11.04
C SER A 158 -8.39 0.51 -11.52
N THR A 159 -8.17 -0.74 -11.07
CA THR A 159 -8.92 -1.91 -11.58
C THR A 159 -9.73 -2.63 -10.51
N GLY A 160 -9.60 -2.21 -9.25
CA GLY A 160 -10.32 -2.81 -8.13
C GLY A 160 -9.70 -4.08 -7.58
N GLY A 161 -10.53 -4.90 -6.94
CA GLY A 161 -10.12 -6.12 -6.28
C GLY A 161 -9.74 -7.25 -7.25
N ILE A 162 -8.74 -8.04 -6.90
CA ILE A 162 -8.28 -9.19 -7.68
C ILE A 162 -9.05 -10.43 -7.22
N THR A 163 -10.11 -10.73 -7.95
CA THR A 163 -11.12 -11.76 -7.62
C THR A 163 -10.51 -13.13 -7.30
N GLU A 164 -9.53 -13.55 -8.08
CA GLU A 164 -8.85 -14.83 -7.92
C GLU A 164 -8.16 -14.95 -6.54
N VAL A 165 -7.48 -13.89 -6.10
CA VAL A 165 -6.81 -13.88 -4.79
C VAL A 165 -7.82 -13.92 -3.65
N TYR A 166 -8.96 -13.23 -3.77
CA TYR A 166 -10.04 -13.34 -2.78
C TYR A 166 -10.61 -14.77 -2.71
N ASP A 167 -10.76 -15.44 -3.85
CA ASP A 167 -11.24 -16.82 -3.88
C ASP A 167 -10.22 -17.80 -3.28
N LEU A 168 -8.94 -17.61 -3.53
CA LEU A 168 -7.87 -18.40 -2.90
C LEU A 168 -7.85 -18.23 -1.38
N LEU A 169 -7.94 -17.00 -0.86
CA LEU A 169 -8.00 -16.74 0.58
C LEU A 169 -9.21 -17.40 1.24
N ARG A 170 -10.33 -17.53 0.53
CA ARG A 170 -11.53 -18.18 1.03
C ARG A 170 -11.40 -19.70 1.05
N HIS A 171 -10.69 -20.30 0.10
CA HIS A 171 -10.57 -21.75 -0.03
C HIS A 171 -9.43 -22.35 0.80
N HIS A 172 -8.45 -21.55 1.12
CA HIS A 172 -7.26 -21.97 1.85
C HIS A 172 -7.18 -21.22 3.19
N ASP A 173 -6.94 -21.97 4.26
CA ASP A 173 -6.80 -21.39 5.61
C ASP A 173 -5.42 -20.71 5.76
N CYS A 174 -5.18 -19.62 5.00
CA CYS A 174 -4.02 -18.78 5.14
C CYS A 174 -4.38 -17.50 5.89
N SER A 175 -3.50 -17.09 6.78
CA SER A 175 -3.65 -15.85 7.53
C SER A 175 -2.97 -14.69 6.80
N ILE A 176 -3.63 -13.53 6.74
CA ILE A 176 -3.00 -12.28 6.29
C ILE A 176 -2.23 -11.70 7.46
N VAL A 177 -0.91 -11.68 7.37
CA VAL A 177 0.00 -11.22 8.43
C VAL A 177 0.60 -9.86 8.16
N GLY A 178 0.44 -9.32 6.95
CA GLY A 178 0.93 -8.01 6.58
C GLY A 178 0.34 -7.48 5.29
N GLU A 179 0.62 -6.22 5.00
CA GLU A 179 0.28 -5.58 3.74
C GLU A 179 1.39 -4.61 3.29
N GLN A 180 1.57 -4.49 1.99
CA GLN A 180 2.49 -3.54 1.37
C GLN A 180 1.82 -2.85 0.19
N CYS A 181 1.78 -1.52 0.17
CA CYS A 181 1.34 -0.75 -0.98
C CYS A 181 2.52 -0.40 -1.88
N VAL A 182 2.36 -0.63 -3.18
CA VAL A 182 3.36 -0.29 -4.20
C VAL A 182 2.72 0.64 -5.23
N LYS A 183 3.37 1.75 -5.49
CA LYS A 183 2.99 2.66 -6.58
C LYS A 183 3.34 2.02 -7.91
N ILE A 184 2.40 2.02 -8.83
CA ILE A 184 2.56 1.46 -10.17
C ILE A 184 2.98 2.58 -11.12
N GLU A 185 4.25 2.57 -11.51
CA GLU A 185 4.85 3.55 -12.41
C GLU A 185 5.39 2.80 -13.62
N HIS A 186 4.68 2.92 -14.75
CA HIS A 186 5.11 2.35 -16.00
C HIS A 186 6.11 3.24 -16.71
N ASN A 187 7.19 2.64 -17.17
CA ASN A 187 8.21 3.30 -17.95
C ASN A 187 8.43 2.53 -19.26
N LEU A 188 8.82 3.21 -20.31
CA LEU A 188 9.29 2.57 -21.53
C LEU A 188 10.78 2.26 -21.34
N LEU A 189 11.14 0.98 -21.42
CA LEU A 189 12.47 0.48 -21.16
C LEU A 189 13.09 -0.05 -22.45
N GLY A 190 14.32 0.31 -22.73
CA GLY A 190 15.10 -0.20 -23.87
C GLY A 190 16.50 -0.63 -23.45
N VAL A 191 17.22 -1.29 -24.35
CA VAL A 191 18.63 -1.63 -24.13
C VAL A 191 19.51 -0.38 -24.06
N GLN A 192 20.67 -0.50 -23.45
CA GLN A 192 21.63 0.61 -23.33
C GLN A 192 21.99 1.21 -24.71
N GLY A 193 21.90 2.54 -24.80
CA GLY A 193 22.17 3.29 -26.02
C GLY A 193 21.06 3.24 -27.08
N ALA A 194 19.88 2.68 -26.80
CA ALA A 194 18.68 2.86 -27.61
C ALA A 194 18.10 4.26 -27.39
N LYS A 195 17.45 4.83 -28.40
CA LYS A 195 16.72 6.08 -28.30
C LYS A 195 15.23 5.84 -28.54
N LEU A 196 14.40 6.75 -28.05
CA LEU A 196 12.96 6.64 -28.21
C LEU A 196 12.53 6.57 -29.67
N GLU A 197 13.24 7.30 -30.55
CA GLU A 197 12.99 7.35 -32.00
C GLU A 197 13.33 6.02 -32.71
N ASP A 198 14.20 5.20 -32.12
CA ASP A 198 14.60 3.91 -32.70
C ASP A 198 13.56 2.81 -32.48
N VAL A 199 12.65 3.01 -31.48
CA VAL A 199 11.71 1.97 -31.06
C VAL A 199 10.60 1.76 -32.09
N THR A 200 10.49 0.54 -32.55
CA THR A 200 9.42 0.10 -33.47
C THR A 200 8.45 -0.89 -32.83
N THR A 201 8.91 -1.69 -31.86
CA THR A 201 8.07 -2.73 -31.25
C THR A 201 8.19 -2.66 -29.73
N VAL A 202 7.04 -2.70 -29.06
CA VAL A 202 6.94 -2.61 -27.59
C VAL A 202 6.21 -3.82 -27.02
N TYR A 203 6.81 -4.49 -26.05
CA TYR A 203 6.23 -5.61 -25.32
C TYR A 203 5.66 -5.15 -23.99
N SER A 204 4.48 -5.64 -23.62
CA SER A 204 3.94 -5.49 -22.26
C SER A 204 2.74 -6.40 -22.02
N HIS A 205 2.37 -6.54 -20.73
CA HIS A 205 1.06 -7.06 -20.37
C HIS A 205 -0.05 -6.13 -20.92
N PRO A 206 -1.19 -6.66 -21.39
CA PRO A 206 -2.28 -5.83 -21.92
C PRO A 206 -2.72 -4.69 -21.01
N GLN A 207 -2.71 -4.90 -19.70
CA GLN A 207 -3.03 -3.87 -18.72
C GLN A 207 -2.01 -2.73 -18.69
N GLY A 208 -0.71 -3.02 -18.90
CA GLY A 208 0.34 -2.00 -19.01
C GLY A 208 0.09 -1.08 -20.21
N PHE A 209 -0.32 -1.64 -21.35
CA PHE A 209 -0.72 -0.85 -22.53
C PHE A 209 -1.97 -0.02 -22.26
N ALA A 210 -3.01 -0.63 -21.68
CA ALA A 210 -4.24 0.09 -21.36
C ALA A 210 -3.99 1.28 -20.42
N GLN A 211 -3.10 1.13 -19.47
CA GLN A 211 -2.70 2.20 -18.53
C GLN A 211 -1.76 3.25 -19.15
N SER A 212 -1.16 2.98 -20.30
CA SER A 212 -0.22 3.86 -21.00
C SER A 212 -0.74 4.31 -22.38
N LYS A 213 -2.02 4.16 -22.66
CA LYS A 213 -2.61 4.42 -23.98
C LYS A 213 -2.38 5.84 -24.49
N GLU A 214 -2.45 6.84 -23.60
CA GLU A 214 -2.26 8.26 -23.97
C GLU A 214 -0.84 8.54 -24.46
N PHE A 215 0.15 7.89 -23.90
CA PHE A 215 1.51 7.93 -24.36
C PHE A 215 1.64 7.35 -25.76
N PHE A 216 1.10 6.13 -26.00
CA PHE A 216 1.20 5.46 -27.30
C PHE A 216 0.38 6.13 -28.40
N HIS A 217 -0.63 6.92 -28.10
CA HIS A 217 -1.32 7.74 -29.10
C HIS A 217 -0.38 8.76 -29.76
N GLN A 218 0.71 9.17 -29.08
CA GLN A 218 1.69 10.08 -29.63
C GLN A 218 2.74 9.37 -30.50
N TYR A 219 2.79 8.02 -30.45
CA TYR A 219 3.75 7.19 -31.18
C TYR A 219 3.02 6.07 -31.95
N PRO A 220 2.15 6.41 -32.92
CA PRO A 220 1.32 5.45 -33.66
C PRO A 220 2.14 4.49 -34.52
N GLN A 221 3.41 4.76 -34.76
CA GLN A 221 4.35 3.91 -35.48
C GLN A 221 4.86 2.73 -34.64
N MET A 222 4.68 2.75 -33.33
CA MET A 222 5.12 1.65 -32.46
C MET A 222 4.10 0.51 -32.49
N GLU A 223 4.56 -0.68 -32.83
CA GLU A 223 3.77 -1.91 -32.72
C GLU A 223 3.69 -2.37 -31.26
N LEU A 224 2.48 -2.50 -30.72
CA LEU A 224 2.24 -2.94 -29.35
C LEU A 224 1.96 -4.45 -29.34
N VAL A 225 2.90 -5.23 -28.79
CA VAL A 225 2.82 -6.69 -28.74
C VAL A 225 2.45 -7.15 -27.33
N PRO A 226 1.24 -7.69 -27.10
CA PRO A 226 0.85 -8.25 -25.82
C PRO A 226 1.77 -9.39 -25.39
N TYR A 227 2.16 -9.38 -24.10
CA TYR A 227 3.06 -10.37 -23.52
C TYR A 227 2.60 -10.81 -22.12
N PHE A 228 3.19 -11.88 -21.59
CA PHE A 228 2.76 -12.53 -20.34
C PHE A 228 2.73 -11.59 -19.13
N SER A 229 3.78 -10.76 -18.97
CA SER A 229 3.87 -9.80 -17.88
C SER A 229 4.81 -8.65 -18.25
N THR A 230 4.71 -7.54 -17.53
CA THR A 230 5.60 -6.37 -17.70
C THR A 230 7.07 -6.74 -17.45
N SER A 231 7.35 -7.54 -16.43
CA SER A 231 8.69 -7.98 -16.08
C SER A 231 9.28 -8.94 -17.13
N LYS A 232 8.50 -9.93 -17.61
CA LYS A 232 8.95 -10.83 -18.68
C LYS A 232 9.19 -10.09 -19.99
N SER A 233 8.44 -9.02 -20.25
CA SER A 233 8.69 -8.14 -21.40
C SER A 233 10.06 -7.46 -21.31
N ALA A 234 10.41 -6.95 -20.12
CA ALA A 234 11.71 -6.33 -19.86
C ALA A 234 12.85 -7.35 -20.01
N GLU A 235 12.69 -8.56 -19.46
CA GLU A 235 13.66 -9.66 -19.63
C GLU A 235 13.87 -9.99 -21.11
N THR A 236 12.79 -10.11 -21.90
CA THR A 236 12.86 -10.41 -23.34
C THR A 236 13.62 -9.32 -24.12
N VAL A 237 13.39 -8.05 -23.80
CA VAL A 237 14.13 -6.92 -24.42
C VAL A 237 15.61 -7.02 -24.08
N ARG A 238 15.95 -7.33 -22.82
CA ARG A 238 17.34 -7.57 -22.40
C ARG A 238 17.98 -8.72 -23.18
N GLU A 239 17.28 -9.86 -23.33
CA GLU A 239 17.82 -11.04 -24.02
C GLU A 239 18.10 -10.79 -25.51
N LYS A 240 17.19 -10.07 -26.17
CA LYS A 240 17.30 -9.80 -27.61
C LYS A 240 18.35 -8.74 -27.97
N GLN A 241 18.72 -7.86 -27.03
CA GLN A 241 19.73 -6.77 -27.23
C GLN A 241 19.49 -5.91 -28.48
N ASP A 242 18.24 -5.75 -28.90
CA ASP A 242 17.84 -4.98 -30.08
C ASP A 242 17.33 -3.58 -29.66
N LYS A 243 17.92 -2.51 -30.25
CA LYS A 243 17.56 -1.12 -29.97
C LYS A 243 16.15 -0.73 -30.48
N HIS A 244 15.61 -1.51 -31.40
CA HIS A 244 14.26 -1.29 -31.93
C HIS A 244 13.17 -1.87 -31.04
N LEU A 245 13.53 -2.61 -29.98
CA LEU A 245 12.61 -3.23 -29.04
C LEU A 245 12.59 -2.49 -27.72
N ALA A 246 11.39 -2.32 -27.18
CA ALA A 246 11.18 -1.77 -25.85
C ALA A 246 10.17 -2.58 -25.04
N ALA A 247 10.14 -2.37 -23.75
CA ALA A 247 9.15 -2.95 -22.85
C ALA A 247 8.50 -1.87 -21.97
N VAL A 248 7.20 -2.01 -21.67
CA VAL A 248 6.58 -1.24 -20.61
C VAL A 248 6.67 -2.03 -19.31
N ALA A 249 7.44 -1.48 -18.35
CA ALA A 249 7.61 -2.10 -17.03
C ALA A 249 7.96 -1.07 -15.95
N GLY A 250 8.08 -1.55 -14.70
CA GLY A 250 8.49 -0.73 -13.57
C GLY A 250 10.00 -0.40 -13.57
N LYS A 251 10.38 0.65 -12.84
CA LYS A 251 11.79 1.04 -12.66
C LYS A 251 12.65 -0.12 -12.13
N GLN A 252 12.12 -0.92 -11.22
CA GLN A 252 12.85 -2.07 -10.66
C GLN A 252 13.22 -3.12 -11.73
N ALA A 253 12.36 -3.31 -12.73
CA ALA A 253 12.71 -4.17 -13.87
C ALA A 253 13.85 -3.58 -14.70
N ALA A 254 13.90 -2.25 -14.88
CA ALA A 254 15.02 -1.59 -15.55
C ALA A 254 16.35 -1.83 -14.81
N GLU A 255 16.36 -1.64 -13.50
CA GLU A 255 17.53 -1.85 -12.65
C GLU A 255 17.99 -3.31 -12.67
N MET A 256 17.05 -4.25 -12.54
CA MET A 256 17.34 -5.68 -12.50
C MET A 256 17.89 -6.24 -13.81
N TYR A 257 17.32 -5.81 -14.93
CA TYR A 257 17.70 -6.31 -16.25
C TYR A 257 18.74 -5.41 -16.96
N GLY A 258 19.23 -4.34 -16.32
CA GLY A 258 20.22 -3.45 -16.88
C GLY A 258 19.72 -2.65 -18.09
N LEU A 259 18.41 -2.39 -18.13
CA LEU A 259 17.78 -1.57 -19.18
C LEU A 259 17.79 -0.10 -18.81
N GLN A 260 17.79 0.77 -19.82
CA GLN A 260 17.61 2.20 -19.63
C GLN A 260 16.15 2.61 -19.77
N ILE A 261 15.76 3.65 -19.07
CA ILE A 261 14.43 4.26 -19.19
C ILE A 261 14.47 5.24 -20.37
N LEU A 262 13.71 4.93 -21.43
CA LEU A 262 13.55 5.79 -22.62
C LEU A 262 12.50 6.88 -22.41
N ALA A 263 11.43 6.53 -21.68
CA ALA A 263 10.40 7.47 -21.24
C ALA A 263 9.89 7.05 -19.86
N ALA A 264 9.85 8.00 -18.92
CA ALA A 264 9.43 7.74 -17.54
C ALA A 264 7.95 8.07 -17.32
N ASN A 265 7.31 7.31 -16.41
CA ASN A 265 5.96 7.59 -15.92
C ASN A 265 4.91 7.75 -17.05
N ILE A 266 4.91 6.81 -17.99
CA ILE A 266 4.03 6.85 -19.17
C ILE A 266 2.57 6.46 -18.90
N ASN A 267 2.24 6.08 -17.67
CA ASN A 267 0.86 5.77 -17.28
C ASN A 267 0.04 7.05 -17.08
N TYR A 268 -1.21 7.05 -17.59
CA TYR A 268 -2.11 8.21 -17.53
C TYR A 268 -2.55 8.58 -16.10
N ASN A 269 -2.59 7.59 -15.18
CA ASN A 269 -2.98 7.81 -13.78
C ASN A 269 -1.76 7.78 -12.87
N SER A 270 -1.35 8.94 -12.37
CA SER A 270 -0.22 9.08 -11.43
C SER A 270 -0.51 8.50 -10.03
N ASN A 271 -1.79 8.30 -9.68
CA ASN A 271 -2.25 7.75 -8.40
C ASN A 271 -2.61 6.26 -8.52
N ASN A 272 -1.86 5.52 -9.31
CA ASN A 272 -2.04 4.08 -9.44
C ASN A 272 -1.22 3.33 -8.39
N TYR A 273 -1.91 2.62 -7.50
CA TYR A 273 -1.30 1.80 -6.44
C TYR A 273 -1.87 0.40 -6.47
N THR A 274 -1.01 -0.58 -6.24
CA THR A 274 -1.42 -1.95 -5.94
C THR A 274 -1.12 -2.25 -4.48
N ARG A 275 -2.13 -2.75 -3.77
CA ARG A 275 -1.99 -3.26 -2.42
C ARG A 275 -1.72 -4.76 -2.49
N PHE A 276 -0.61 -5.15 -1.89
CA PHE A 276 -0.20 -6.53 -1.71
C PHE A 276 -0.47 -6.97 -0.29
N ILE A 277 -0.81 -8.23 -0.12
CA ILE A 277 -0.92 -8.88 1.18
C ILE A 277 0.24 -9.86 1.35
N VAL A 278 0.64 -10.04 2.60
CA VAL A 278 1.58 -11.09 3.00
C VAL A 278 0.77 -12.15 3.72
N ILE A 279 0.82 -13.36 3.22
CA ILE A 279 0.12 -14.51 3.79
C ILE A 279 1.09 -15.47 4.45
N SER A 280 0.63 -16.15 5.49
CA SER A 280 1.31 -17.21 6.21
C SER A 280 0.33 -18.34 6.54
N ASN A 281 0.85 -19.54 6.75
CA ASN A 281 0.06 -20.65 7.24
C ASN A 281 -0.35 -20.47 8.72
N GLU A 282 0.47 -19.74 9.47
CA GLU A 282 0.23 -19.42 10.87
C GLU A 282 -0.32 -18.00 11.04
N ALA A 283 -1.24 -17.83 11.99
CA ALA A 283 -1.71 -16.51 12.35
C ALA A 283 -0.64 -15.78 13.19
N GLU A 284 -0.17 -14.66 12.69
CA GLU A 284 0.77 -13.81 13.41
C GLU A 284 0.10 -12.45 13.70
N GLN A 285 0.28 -11.95 14.91
CA GLN A 285 -0.20 -10.63 15.29
C GLN A 285 0.97 -9.71 15.54
N ALA A 286 1.11 -8.67 14.71
CA ALA A 286 2.07 -7.61 15.00
C ALA A 286 1.58 -6.78 16.22
N PRO A 287 2.49 -6.31 17.10
CA PRO A 287 2.11 -5.54 18.29
C PRO A 287 1.31 -4.26 17.98
N ASN A 288 1.46 -3.72 16.78
CA ASN A 288 0.78 -2.53 16.29
C ASN A 288 -0.30 -2.84 15.23
N ALA A 289 -0.79 -4.08 15.17
CA ALA A 289 -1.83 -4.48 14.25
C ALA A 289 -3.09 -3.61 14.48
N ASN A 290 -3.53 -2.92 13.42
CA ASN A 290 -4.67 -2.02 13.46
C ASN A 290 -5.74 -2.35 12.41
N LYS A 291 -5.58 -3.46 11.72
CA LYS A 291 -6.50 -3.96 10.71
C LYS A 291 -6.72 -5.45 10.89
N ILE A 292 -7.92 -5.90 10.53
CA ILE A 292 -8.25 -7.31 10.43
C ILE A 292 -9.00 -7.55 9.13
N THR A 293 -8.73 -8.67 8.48
CA THR A 293 -9.52 -9.16 7.36
C THR A 293 -10.31 -10.38 7.83
N VAL A 294 -11.60 -10.36 7.63
CA VAL A 294 -12.50 -11.47 8.01
C VAL A 294 -13.28 -11.94 6.78
N VAL A 295 -13.47 -13.24 6.69
CA VAL A 295 -14.40 -13.86 5.73
C VAL A 295 -15.63 -14.28 6.49
N VAL A 296 -16.79 -13.74 6.12
CA VAL A 296 -18.06 -14.01 6.79
C VAL A 296 -18.99 -14.73 5.82
N ALA A 297 -19.46 -15.89 6.22
CA ALA A 297 -20.47 -16.66 5.50
C ALA A 297 -21.85 -16.32 6.06
N VAL A 298 -22.76 -15.84 5.22
CA VAL A 298 -24.14 -15.53 5.62
C VAL A 298 -25.12 -16.27 4.73
N LYS A 299 -26.28 -16.62 5.27
CA LYS A 299 -27.38 -17.20 4.48
C LYS A 299 -27.82 -16.22 3.38
N HIS A 300 -28.11 -16.74 2.20
CA HIS A 300 -28.60 -15.94 1.09
C HIS A 300 -30.10 -15.64 1.25
N GLU A 301 -30.43 -14.74 2.15
CA GLU A 301 -31.79 -14.28 2.44
C GLU A 301 -31.86 -12.79 2.70
N PRO A 302 -33.02 -12.14 2.49
CA PRO A 302 -33.17 -10.70 2.70
C PRO A 302 -32.73 -10.25 4.10
N GLY A 303 -31.93 -9.18 4.17
CA GLY A 303 -31.46 -8.58 5.42
C GLY A 303 -30.27 -9.27 6.09
N SER A 304 -29.75 -10.39 5.58
CA SER A 304 -28.60 -11.08 6.19
C SER A 304 -27.36 -10.19 6.26
N LEU A 305 -27.01 -9.53 5.17
CA LEU A 305 -25.88 -8.60 5.17
C LEU A 305 -26.12 -7.43 6.12
N TYR A 306 -27.33 -6.85 6.14
CA TYR A 306 -27.65 -5.73 7.03
C TYR A 306 -27.46 -6.10 8.50
N ARG A 307 -27.94 -7.28 8.93
CA ARG A 307 -27.75 -7.77 10.30
C ARG A 307 -26.26 -7.94 10.63
N THR A 308 -25.48 -8.50 9.71
CA THR A 308 -24.02 -8.67 9.87
C THR A 308 -23.31 -7.32 10.00
N LEU A 309 -23.64 -6.35 9.13
CA LEU A 309 -23.06 -5.00 9.20
C LEU A 309 -23.43 -4.28 10.49
N GLY A 310 -24.63 -4.53 11.04
CA GLY A 310 -25.09 -4.02 12.33
C GLY A 310 -24.15 -4.40 13.48
N HIS A 311 -23.64 -5.64 13.50
CA HIS A 311 -22.67 -6.06 14.53
C HIS A 311 -21.37 -5.24 14.48
N PHE A 312 -20.83 -4.99 13.29
CA PHE A 312 -19.62 -4.15 13.13
C PHE A 312 -19.89 -2.71 13.54
N TYR A 313 -21.05 -2.16 13.18
CA TYR A 313 -21.46 -0.82 13.57
C TYR A 313 -21.54 -0.67 15.10
N HIS A 314 -22.23 -1.56 15.78
CA HIS A 314 -22.38 -1.54 17.24
C HIS A 314 -21.05 -1.78 17.98
N SER A 315 -20.12 -2.50 17.36
CA SER A 315 -18.77 -2.70 17.90
C SER A 315 -17.80 -1.53 17.57
N GLY A 316 -18.28 -0.47 16.91
CA GLY A 316 -17.46 0.68 16.55
C GLY A 316 -16.35 0.38 15.54
N LEU A 317 -16.49 -0.71 14.77
CA LEU A 317 -15.51 -1.14 13.78
C LEU A 317 -15.75 -0.44 12.46
N ASN A 318 -14.72 0.24 11.94
CA ASN A 318 -14.80 0.90 10.63
C ASN A 318 -14.45 -0.08 9.50
N MET A 319 -15.40 -0.28 8.59
CA MET A 319 -15.19 -1.11 7.40
C MET A 319 -14.50 -0.30 6.32
N MET A 320 -13.37 -0.81 5.82
CA MET A 320 -12.57 -0.17 4.78
C MET A 320 -12.79 -0.76 3.39
N ASN A 321 -13.19 -2.04 3.32
CA ASN A 321 -13.48 -2.74 2.08
C ASN A 321 -14.50 -3.85 2.36
N LEU A 322 -15.36 -4.11 1.38
CA LEU A 322 -16.35 -5.18 1.39
C LEU A 322 -16.41 -5.81 -0.01
N GLU A 323 -16.01 -7.06 -0.11
CA GLU A 323 -16.09 -7.85 -1.33
C GLU A 323 -17.07 -8.99 -1.14
N SER A 324 -17.97 -9.20 -2.08
CA SER A 324 -18.96 -10.27 -2.04
C SER A 324 -18.65 -11.39 -3.02
N ARG A 325 -18.89 -12.63 -2.59
CA ARG A 325 -18.79 -13.82 -3.44
C ARG A 325 -19.99 -14.73 -3.21
N GLN A 326 -20.69 -15.07 -4.27
CA GLN A 326 -21.86 -15.95 -4.19
C GLN A 326 -21.43 -17.40 -4.40
N ARG A 327 -21.90 -18.29 -3.51
CA ARG A 327 -21.88 -19.74 -3.70
C ARG A 327 -23.13 -20.31 -3.03
N MET A 328 -24.14 -20.62 -3.85
CA MET A 328 -25.42 -21.14 -3.33
C MET A 328 -25.23 -22.27 -2.33
N PRO A 329 -25.94 -22.30 -1.22
CA PRO A 329 -26.95 -21.33 -0.75
C PRO A 329 -26.42 -20.21 0.16
N VAL A 330 -25.11 -19.96 0.17
CA VAL A 330 -24.44 -19.03 1.09
C VAL A 330 -23.78 -17.89 0.32
N MET A 331 -23.84 -16.70 0.87
CA MET A 331 -23.06 -15.54 0.43
C MET A 331 -21.83 -15.40 1.32
N TYR A 332 -20.68 -15.26 0.72
CA TYR A 332 -19.42 -14.96 1.42
C TYR A 332 -19.09 -13.48 1.25
N PHE A 333 -18.72 -12.84 2.34
CA PHE A 333 -18.23 -11.48 2.35
C PHE A 333 -16.84 -11.46 2.95
N LEU A 334 -15.88 -10.97 2.18
CA LEU A 334 -14.55 -10.66 2.68
C LEU A 334 -14.54 -9.18 3.06
N MET A 335 -14.28 -8.90 4.32
CA MET A 335 -14.35 -7.58 4.92
C MET A 335 -13.01 -7.21 5.52
N ARG A 336 -12.50 -6.03 5.17
CA ARG A 336 -11.35 -5.42 5.84
C ARG A 336 -11.85 -4.36 6.81
N LEU A 337 -11.52 -4.54 8.07
CA LEU A 337 -11.93 -3.68 9.17
C LEU A 337 -10.72 -2.94 9.72
N LYS A 338 -10.88 -1.66 10.02
CA LYS A 338 -9.92 -0.88 10.81
C LYS A 338 -10.33 -0.97 12.28
N LEU A 339 -9.45 -1.51 13.09
CA LEU A 339 -9.64 -1.58 14.53
C LEU A 339 -9.33 -0.20 15.13
N LYS A 340 -10.27 0.38 15.86
CA LYS A 340 -9.95 1.43 16.81
C LYS A 340 -9.27 0.75 18.00
N LEU A 341 -7.96 0.90 18.08
CA LEU A 341 -7.09 0.48 19.20
C LEU A 341 -7.69 -0.54 20.20
N TRP A 342 -7.13 -1.71 20.22
CA TRP A 342 -7.45 -2.87 21.07
C TRP A 342 -7.44 -2.62 22.59
N GLN A 343 -7.18 -1.39 23.05
CA GLN A 343 -7.00 -1.09 24.48
C GLN A 343 -8.28 -1.15 25.31
N HIS A 344 -9.49 -1.20 24.72
CA HIS A 344 -10.73 -1.31 25.50
C HIS A 344 -11.29 -2.73 25.64
N LEU A 345 -10.77 -3.72 24.92
CA LEU A 345 -11.27 -5.10 24.98
C LEU A 345 -10.56 -5.97 26.03
N MET A 346 -9.36 -5.58 26.49
CA MET A 346 -8.60 -6.33 27.49
C MET A 346 -8.77 -5.79 28.94
N SER A 347 -9.52 -4.71 29.13
CA SER A 347 -9.85 -4.19 30.49
C SER A 347 -11.22 -4.63 31.00
N GLY A 348 -11.89 -5.54 30.31
CA GLY A 348 -13.23 -6.05 30.65
C GLY A 348 -13.36 -7.57 30.73
N LEU A 349 -12.25 -8.30 30.80
CA LEU A 349 -12.22 -9.74 31.13
C LEU A 349 -11.51 -9.98 32.45
#